data_4fa0a84a11fe17731e2044a681025d7f
#
_entry.id   4fa0a84a11fe17731e2044a681025d7f
#
_cell.length_a   1.000
_cell.length_b   1.000
_cell.length_c   1.000
_cell.angle_alpha   90.00
_cell.angle_beta   90.00
_cell.angle_gamma   90.00
#
_symmetry.space_group_name_H-M   'P 1'
#
loop_
_entity.id
_entity.type
_entity.pdbx_description
1 polymer ?
#
loop_
_entity_poly.entity_id
_entity_poly.type
_entity_poly.pdbx_seq_one_letter_code
_entity_poly.pdbx_strand_id
1 'polypeptide(L)'
;MREVKAVKINAADFAPYGTFCSMTEPEGYPLEGEIHKFYPDRISGTCVGTMAFSPIEVRKDERIVKMAEYHTTTWEGIVALDDDMLIHVAPASGGTPVPELAKAFLVPKGCMVKINAAIWHLCPLPANNEVLHAMIVLPECTYANDCTVVEFEEKDWFLSLIHISEPTRHAQIS
;
A
#
# COMPACT_ATOMS: atom_id res chain seq x y z
N MET A 1 23.13 -5.27 -2.85
CA MET A 1 21.65 -5.18 -2.92
C MET A 1 21.28 -3.71 -2.93
N ARG A 2 20.35 -3.30 -3.80
CA ARG A 2 19.86 -1.92 -3.88
C ARG A 2 18.98 -1.60 -2.66
N GLU A 3 19.03 -0.35 -2.19
CA GLU A 3 18.18 0.14 -1.11
C GLU A 3 17.07 1.04 -1.67
N VAL A 4 15.84 0.84 -1.21
CA VAL A 4 14.69 1.68 -1.50
C VAL A 4 14.18 2.29 -0.21
N LYS A 5 14.32 3.61 -0.09
CA LYS A 5 13.85 4.34 1.09
C LYS A 5 12.35 4.56 1.01
N ALA A 6 11.63 4.12 2.02
CA ALA A 6 10.22 4.40 2.14
C ALA A 6 10.01 5.89 2.47
N VAL A 7 9.07 6.51 1.77
CA VAL A 7 8.60 7.86 2.05
C VAL A 7 7.18 7.80 2.61
N LYS A 8 6.82 8.75 3.48
CA LYS A 8 5.43 8.85 3.94
C LYS A 8 4.53 9.06 2.72
N ILE A 9 3.47 8.27 2.63
CA ILE A 9 2.53 8.36 1.50
C ILE A 9 1.97 9.78 1.37
N ASN A 10 1.94 10.29 0.15
CA ASN A 10 1.33 11.56 -0.20
C ASN A 10 0.70 11.49 -1.59
N ALA A 11 -0.27 12.36 -1.85
CA ALA A 11 -1.07 12.29 -3.05
C ALA A 11 -0.25 12.49 -4.34
N ALA A 12 0.74 13.39 -4.33
CA ALA A 12 1.53 13.69 -5.53
C ALA A 12 2.39 12.52 -5.97
N ASP A 13 3.10 11.89 -5.03
CA ASP A 13 4.02 10.79 -5.32
C ASP A 13 3.29 9.47 -5.58
N PHE A 14 2.11 9.26 -4.98
CA PHE A 14 1.34 8.04 -5.12
C PHE A 14 0.36 8.05 -6.31
N ALA A 15 0.00 9.23 -6.83
CA ALA A 15 -0.96 9.37 -7.94
C ALA A 15 -0.69 8.47 -9.16
N PRO A 16 0.55 8.19 -9.59
CA PRO A 16 0.82 7.27 -10.70
C PRO A 16 0.40 5.82 -10.43
N TYR A 17 0.31 5.43 -9.17
CA TYR A 17 0.05 4.06 -8.74
C TYR A 17 -1.37 3.82 -8.24
N GLY A 18 -2.03 4.88 -7.77
CA GLY A 18 -3.36 4.76 -7.18
C GLY A 18 -3.78 5.97 -6.37
N THR A 19 -4.64 5.71 -5.39
CA THR A 19 -5.15 6.72 -4.45
C THR A 19 -5.14 6.15 -3.03
N PHE A 20 -5.20 7.02 -2.04
CA PHE A 20 -5.32 6.61 -0.63
C PHE A 20 -6.20 7.58 0.15
N CYS A 21 -6.69 7.13 1.30
CA CYS A 21 -7.46 7.94 2.22
C CYS A 21 -7.29 7.42 3.65
N SER A 22 -7.19 8.32 4.63
CA SER A 22 -7.35 7.94 6.02
C SER A 22 -8.82 7.63 6.31
N MET A 23 -9.09 6.47 6.92
CA MET A 23 -10.42 6.07 7.35
C MET A 23 -10.74 6.56 8.76
N THR A 24 -9.72 6.96 9.51
CA THR A 24 -9.84 7.47 10.89
C THR A 24 -9.79 9.00 10.96
N GLU A 25 -9.05 9.62 10.05
CA GLU A 25 -8.88 11.07 9.95
C GLU A 25 -9.09 11.51 8.48
N PRO A 26 -10.29 11.29 7.90
CA PRO A 26 -10.53 11.58 6.50
C PRO A 26 -10.53 13.08 6.23
N GLU A 27 -9.87 13.46 5.14
CA GLU A 27 -9.88 14.83 4.64
C GLU A 27 -11.09 15.08 3.73
N GLY A 28 -11.46 16.33 3.54
CA GLY A 28 -12.51 16.76 2.62
C GLY A 28 -13.77 17.20 3.33
N TYR A 29 -14.85 17.38 2.56
CA TYR A 29 -16.11 17.91 3.07
C TYR A 29 -17.00 16.79 3.61
N PRO A 30 -17.36 16.79 4.90
CA PRO A 30 -18.27 15.82 5.47
C PRO A 30 -19.75 16.19 5.25
N LEU A 31 -20.58 15.17 5.18
CA LEU A 31 -22.02 15.30 5.45
C LEU A 31 -22.19 15.13 6.97
N GLU A 32 -22.61 16.20 7.63
CA GLU A 32 -22.70 16.22 9.09
C GLU A 32 -24.13 16.04 9.56
N GLY A 33 -24.33 15.18 10.55
CA GLY A 33 -25.53 15.01 11.33
C GLY A 33 -25.27 15.32 12.80
N GLU A 34 -26.28 15.17 13.62
CA GLU A 34 -26.21 15.50 15.05
C GLU A 34 -25.15 14.67 15.80
N ILE A 35 -24.97 13.40 15.37
CA ILE A 35 -24.06 12.45 16.05
C ILE A 35 -22.99 11.86 15.13
N HIS A 36 -22.90 12.30 13.85
CA HIS A 36 -21.98 11.70 12.88
C HIS A 36 -21.41 12.72 11.91
N LYS A 37 -20.26 12.36 11.35
CA LYS A 37 -19.66 12.96 10.17
C LYS A 37 -19.39 11.84 9.17
N PHE A 38 -20.00 11.94 7.99
CA PHE A 38 -19.82 10.99 6.91
C PHE A 38 -19.05 11.64 5.77
N TYR A 39 -17.98 10.99 5.34
CA TYR A 39 -17.12 11.45 4.26
C TYR A 39 -17.32 10.55 3.03
N PRO A 40 -18.26 10.90 2.14
CA PRO A 40 -18.60 10.07 1.00
C PRO A 40 -17.47 10.00 -0.04
N ASP A 41 -17.44 8.90 -0.79
CA ASP A 41 -16.69 8.72 -2.04
C ASP A 41 -15.19 8.98 -1.96
N ARG A 42 -14.56 8.72 -0.80
CA ARG A 42 -13.12 9.00 -0.60
C ARG A 42 -12.22 8.11 -1.46
N ILE A 43 -12.60 6.85 -1.65
CA ILE A 43 -11.96 5.93 -2.57
C ILE A 43 -13.07 5.27 -3.39
N SER A 44 -12.96 5.35 -4.70
CA SER A 44 -13.88 4.72 -5.62
C SER A 44 -13.15 3.95 -6.70
N GLY A 45 -13.79 2.96 -7.28
CA GLY A 45 -13.24 2.18 -8.37
C GLY A 45 -14.32 1.27 -8.96
N THR A 46 -14.28 1.10 -10.28
CA THR A 46 -15.11 0.10 -10.93
C THR A 46 -14.51 -1.28 -10.73
N CYS A 47 -15.34 -2.28 -10.53
CA CYS A 47 -14.95 -3.69 -10.52
C CYS A 47 -15.93 -4.50 -11.34
N VAL A 48 -15.48 -5.68 -11.78
CA VAL A 48 -16.32 -6.68 -12.44
C VAL A 48 -16.45 -7.86 -11.49
N GLY A 49 -17.70 -8.26 -11.20
CA GLY A 49 -17.98 -9.37 -10.29
C GLY A 49 -18.19 -8.94 -8.83
N THR A 50 -18.19 -9.93 -7.96
CA THR A 50 -18.42 -9.78 -6.52
C THR A 50 -17.13 -9.34 -5.85
N MET A 51 -17.19 -8.29 -5.02
CA MET A 51 -16.04 -7.86 -4.20
C MET A 51 -15.93 -8.72 -2.94
N ALA A 52 -14.71 -9.15 -2.66
CA ALA A 52 -14.33 -9.83 -1.44
C ALA A 52 -13.50 -8.91 -0.54
N PHE A 53 -13.69 -9.05 0.77
CA PHE A 53 -12.97 -8.35 1.83
C PHE A 53 -12.26 -9.41 2.66
N SER A 54 -10.97 -9.56 2.45
CA SER A 54 -10.21 -10.69 2.95
C SER A 54 -9.17 -10.26 3.96
N PRO A 55 -9.12 -10.87 5.17
CA PRO A 55 -8.04 -10.56 6.11
C PRO A 55 -6.72 -11.15 5.62
N ILE A 56 -5.63 -10.44 5.88
CA ILE A 56 -4.27 -10.92 5.72
C ILE A 56 -3.48 -10.67 7.00
N GLU A 57 -2.69 -11.64 7.41
CA GLU A 57 -1.68 -11.53 8.45
C GLU A 57 -0.30 -11.61 7.80
N VAL A 58 0.52 -10.59 8.00
CA VAL A 58 1.89 -10.54 7.47
C VAL A 58 2.87 -10.39 8.62
N ARG A 59 3.81 -11.33 8.70
CA ARG A 59 4.88 -11.31 9.70
C ARG A 59 6.05 -10.47 9.21
N LYS A 60 6.71 -9.83 10.15
CA LYS A 60 7.92 -9.07 9.89
C LYS A 60 9.02 -9.97 9.38
N ASP A 61 9.67 -9.55 8.32
CA ASP A 61 10.80 -10.19 7.69
C ASP A 61 11.94 -9.17 7.48
N GLU A 62 13.02 -9.58 6.88
CA GLU A 62 14.20 -8.75 6.56
C GLU A 62 13.90 -7.57 5.63
N ARG A 63 12.65 -7.45 5.15
CA ARG A 63 12.18 -6.43 4.17
C ARG A 63 12.94 -6.47 2.85
N ILE A 64 13.39 -7.65 2.48
CA ILE A 64 13.98 -7.90 1.16
C ILE A 64 12.85 -8.24 0.20
N VAL A 65 12.62 -7.38 -0.78
CA VAL A 65 11.63 -7.60 -1.83
C VAL A 65 12.25 -8.46 -2.91
N LYS A 66 11.70 -9.65 -3.13
CA LYS A 66 12.22 -10.71 -4.02
C LYS A 66 11.27 -11.01 -5.18
N MET A 67 10.06 -10.45 -5.15
CA MET A 67 9.03 -10.67 -6.16
C MET A 67 8.09 -9.49 -6.23
N ALA A 68 7.28 -9.46 -7.26
CA ALA A 68 6.13 -8.56 -7.37
C ALA A 68 4.99 -9.26 -8.08
N GLU A 69 3.79 -8.75 -7.86
CA GLU A 69 2.56 -9.19 -8.52
C GLU A 69 1.81 -8.00 -9.14
N TYR A 70 0.89 -8.28 -10.03
CA TYR A 70 -0.07 -7.32 -10.52
C TYR A 70 -1.37 -7.99 -10.95
N HIS A 71 -2.44 -7.21 -10.99
CA HIS A 71 -3.75 -7.59 -11.49
C HIS A 71 -4.06 -6.79 -12.76
N THR A 72 -4.50 -7.47 -13.82
CA THR A 72 -4.69 -6.84 -15.14
C THR A 72 -6.01 -6.08 -15.22
N THR A 73 -7.08 -6.65 -14.64
CA THR A 73 -8.46 -6.20 -14.86
C THR A 73 -9.07 -5.50 -13.64
N THR A 74 -8.41 -5.55 -12.50
CA THR A 74 -8.92 -4.97 -11.26
C THR A 74 -7.88 -4.12 -10.54
N TRP A 75 -8.36 -3.23 -9.69
CA TRP A 75 -7.58 -2.56 -8.66
C TRP A 75 -7.57 -3.41 -7.39
N GLU A 76 -6.57 -3.21 -6.55
CA GLU A 76 -6.51 -3.79 -5.21
C GLU A 76 -6.63 -2.71 -4.14
N GLY A 77 -7.50 -2.96 -3.15
CA GLY A 77 -7.60 -2.16 -1.94
C GLY A 77 -6.87 -2.82 -0.78
N ILE A 78 -6.09 -2.05 -0.02
CA ILE A 78 -5.42 -2.54 1.20
C ILE A 78 -5.70 -1.56 2.34
N VAL A 79 -6.22 -2.08 3.46
CA VAL A 79 -6.50 -1.29 4.67
C VAL A 79 -5.57 -1.75 5.79
N ALA A 80 -4.74 -0.85 6.30
CA ALA A 80 -3.92 -1.11 7.48
C ALA A 80 -4.78 -1.08 8.75
N LEU A 81 -4.83 -2.18 9.51
CA LEU A 81 -5.74 -2.31 10.66
C LEU A 81 -5.07 -1.99 12.00
N ASP A 82 -3.87 -2.43 12.25
CA ASP A 82 -3.25 -2.36 13.58
C ASP A 82 -1.80 -1.85 13.62
N ASP A 83 -1.14 -1.72 12.48
CA ASP A 83 0.20 -1.13 12.33
C ASP A 83 0.24 -0.19 11.12
N ASP A 84 1.25 0.67 11.04
CA ASP A 84 1.63 1.28 9.79
C ASP A 84 2.13 0.20 8.84
N MET A 85 1.90 0.35 7.54
CA MET A 85 2.34 -0.62 6.55
C MET A 85 3.28 -0.03 5.52
N LEU A 86 4.21 -0.85 5.04
CA LEU A 86 5.03 -0.56 3.88
C LEU A 86 4.36 -1.14 2.63
N ILE A 87 4.14 -0.29 1.65
CA ILE A 87 3.66 -0.68 0.31
C ILE A 87 4.79 -0.46 -0.69
N HIS A 88 5.04 -1.47 -1.51
CA HIS A 88 5.97 -1.38 -2.64
C HIS A 88 5.17 -1.36 -3.93
N VAL A 89 5.49 -0.42 -4.80
CA VAL A 89 4.83 -0.28 -6.11
C VAL A 89 5.85 0.04 -7.21
N ALA A 90 5.56 -0.43 -8.41
CA ALA A 90 6.30 -0.05 -9.61
C ALA A 90 5.34 0.15 -10.79
N PRO A 91 5.71 0.95 -11.82
CA PRO A 91 4.84 1.22 -12.96
C PRO A 91 4.48 -0.04 -13.73
N ALA A 92 3.34 -0.01 -14.42
CA ALA A 92 2.97 -1.03 -15.40
C ALA A 92 4.04 -1.15 -16.50
N SER A 93 4.44 -2.37 -16.82
CA SER A 93 5.56 -2.63 -17.74
C SER A 93 5.38 -3.87 -18.62
N GLY A 94 4.14 -4.19 -19.02
CA GLY A 94 3.88 -5.22 -20.02
C GLY A 94 4.27 -6.64 -19.60
N GLY A 95 4.11 -7.00 -18.32
CA GLY A 95 4.31 -8.36 -17.81
C GLY A 95 5.71 -8.67 -17.29
N THR A 96 6.66 -7.75 -17.46
CA THR A 96 8.01 -7.87 -16.85
C THR A 96 8.23 -6.70 -15.90
N PRO A 97 8.41 -6.94 -14.59
CA PRO A 97 8.65 -5.86 -13.65
C PRO A 97 9.98 -5.17 -13.94
N VAL A 98 10.05 -3.87 -13.59
CA VAL A 98 11.29 -3.07 -13.65
C VAL A 98 11.64 -2.67 -12.21
N PRO A 99 12.38 -3.53 -11.47
CA PRO A 99 12.65 -3.33 -10.04
C PRO A 99 13.31 -1.99 -9.73
N GLU A 100 14.10 -1.44 -10.66
CA GLU A 100 14.78 -0.15 -10.51
C GLU A 100 13.79 1.03 -10.35
N LEU A 101 12.56 0.88 -10.86
CA LEU A 101 11.51 1.87 -10.74
C LEU A 101 10.63 1.69 -9.51
N ALA A 102 10.90 0.65 -8.71
CA ALA A 102 10.13 0.41 -7.48
C ALA A 102 10.30 1.55 -6.49
N LYS A 103 9.16 1.95 -5.89
CA LYS A 103 9.08 2.90 -4.78
C LYS A 103 8.47 2.21 -3.57
N ALA A 104 8.83 2.68 -2.40
CA ALA A 104 8.26 2.25 -1.13
C ALA A 104 7.56 3.40 -0.44
N PHE A 105 6.35 3.14 0.07
CA PHE A 105 5.55 4.11 0.80
C PHE A 105 5.23 3.59 2.20
N LEU A 106 5.42 4.45 3.20
CA LEU A 106 4.93 4.22 4.55
C LEU A 106 3.50 4.76 4.65
N VAL A 107 2.57 3.85 4.84
CA VAL A 107 1.13 4.14 4.93
C VAL A 107 0.71 4.03 6.39
N PRO A 108 0.16 5.09 7.01
CA PRO A 108 -0.27 5.06 8.39
C PRO A 108 -1.39 4.05 8.66
N LYS A 109 -1.40 3.49 9.86
CA LYS A 109 -2.52 2.71 10.38
C LYS A 109 -3.84 3.45 10.19
N GLY A 110 -4.90 2.71 9.84
CA GLY A 110 -6.21 3.27 9.57
C GLY A 110 -6.35 3.95 8.22
N CYS A 111 -5.33 3.87 7.36
CA CYS A 111 -5.45 4.31 5.97
C CYS A 111 -5.79 3.13 5.06
N MET A 112 -6.56 3.43 4.03
CA MET A 112 -6.77 2.56 2.88
C MET A 112 -5.98 3.10 1.70
N VAL A 113 -5.30 2.22 0.98
CA VAL A 113 -4.78 2.51 -0.36
C VAL A 113 -5.58 1.73 -1.40
N LYS A 114 -5.70 2.31 -2.58
CA LYS A 114 -6.20 1.63 -3.79
C LYS A 114 -5.09 1.66 -4.83
N ILE A 115 -4.55 0.50 -5.16
CA ILE A 115 -3.55 0.31 -6.20
C ILE A 115 -4.28 0.07 -7.52
N ASN A 116 -3.95 0.82 -8.56
CA ASN A 116 -4.61 0.68 -9.86
C ASN A 116 -4.25 -0.64 -10.54
N ALA A 117 -5.11 -1.08 -11.46
CA ALA A 117 -4.81 -2.23 -12.31
C ALA A 117 -3.48 -2.07 -13.04
N ALA A 118 -2.81 -3.18 -13.29
CA ALA A 118 -1.51 -3.30 -13.95
C ALA A 118 -0.31 -2.68 -13.20
N ILE A 119 -0.49 -2.11 -12.02
CA ILE A 119 0.60 -1.63 -11.18
C ILE A 119 1.25 -2.82 -10.46
N TRP A 120 2.56 -2.94 -10.61
CA TRP A 120 3.34 -3.91 -9.86
C TRP A 120 3.34 -3.54 -8.38
N HIS A 121 3.06 -4.52 -7.53
CA HIS A 121 3.04 -4.37 -6.07
C HIS A 121 3.37 -5.69 -5.39
N LEU A 122 3.35 -5.69 -4.07
CA LEU A 122 3.50 -6.87 -3.21
C LEU A 122 2.55 -6.70 -2.03
N CYS A 123 2.28 -7.79 -1.31
CA CYS A 123 1.56 -7.71 -0.04
C CYS A 123 2.21 -6.65 0.88
N PRO A 124 1.43 -5.97 1.73
CA PRO A 124 1.97 -4.96 2.64
C PRO A 124 2.92 -5.61 3.65
N LEU A 125 3.99 -4.91 4.05
CA LEU A 125 4.87 -5.36 5.12
C LEU A 125 4.65 -4.55 6.39
N PRO A 126 4.78 -5.15 7.60
CA PRO A 126 4.68 -4.41 8.86
C PRO A 126 5.80 -3.38 8.99
N ALA A 127 5.45 -2.18 9.44
CA ALA A 127 6.41 -1.12 9.65
C ALA A 127 7.08 -1.21 11.02
N ASN A 128 6.31 -1.41 12.07
CA ASN A 128 6.76 -1.33 13.46
C ASN A 128 6.62 -2.68 14.20
N ASN A 129 5.46 -3.33 14.08
CA ASN A 129 5.11 -4.54 14.81
C ASN A 129 5.75 -5.80 14.21
N GLU A 130 5.74 -6.89 14.96
CA GLU A 130 6.14 -8.22 14.46
C GLU A 130 5.12 -8.82 13.51
N VAL A 131 3.87 -8.37 13.59
CA VAL A 131 2.75 -8.81 12.75
C VAL A 131 1.92 -7.61 12.35
N LEU A 132 1.55 -7.53 11.08
CA LEU A 132 0.57 -6.62 10.52
C LEU A 132 -0.70 -7.39 10.19
N HIS A 133 -1.83 -6.91 10.65
CA HIS A 133 -3.13 -7.31 10.13
C HIS A 133 -3.63 -6.23 9.16
N ALA A 134 -4.04 -6.66 7.99
CA ALA A 134 -4.61 -5.78 6.97
C ALA A 134 -5.85 -6.44 6.35
N MET A 135 -6.64 -5.64 5.66
CA MET A 135 -7.76 -6.12 4.86
C MET A 135 -7.45 -5.87 3.39
N ILE A 136 -7.52 -6.92 2.60
CA ILE A 136 -7.41 -6.88 1.15
C ILE A 136 -8.81 -6.81 0.55
N VAL A 137 -8.99 -5.94 -0.43
CA VAL A 137 -10.26 -5.73 -1.16
C VAL A 137 -10.02 -6.00 -2.64
N LEU A 138 -10.54 -7.13 -3.12
CA LEU A 138 -10.39 -7.61 -4.50
C LEU A 138 -11.68 -8.31 -4.95
N PRO A 139 -11.96 -8.43 -6.25
CA PRO A 139 -12.97 -9.35 -6.73
C PRO A 139 -12.68 -10.80 -6.30
N GLU A 140 -13.74 -11.58 -6.08
CA GLU A 140 -13.61 -13.01 -5.76
C GLU A 140 -12.72 -13.73 -6.77
N CYS A 141 -11.91 -14.65 -6.29
CA CYS A 141 -11.03 -15.49 -7.11
C CYS A 141 -9.96 -14.73 -7.93
N THR A 142 -9.64 -13.47 -7.61
CA THR A 142 -8.58 -12.72 -8.29
C THR A 142 -7.27 -13.49 -8.31
N TYR A 143 -6.87 -14.10 -7.20
CA TYR A 143 -5.63 -14.90 -7.10
C TYR A 143 -5.58 -16.12 -8.04
N ALA A 144 -6.72 -16.63 -8.45
CA ALA A 144 -6.81 -17.75 -9.39
C ALA A 144 -6.91 -17.31 -10.85
N ASN A 145 -7.47 -16.12 -11.10
CA ASN A 145 -7.89 -15.70 -12.43
C ASN A 145 -7.14 -14.50 -12.98
N ASP A 146 -6.64 -13.60 -12.13
CA ASP A 146 -6.04 -12.31 -12.52
C ASP A 146 -4.90 -11.90 -11.57
N CYS A 147 -4.01 -12.83 -11.26
CA CYS A 147 -2.82 -12.55 -10.47
C CYS A 147 -1.58 -13.08 -11.19
N THR A 148 -0.73 -12.18 -11.63
CA THR A 148 0.57 -12.52 -12.20
C THR A 148 1.65 -12.20 -11.20
N VAL A 149 2.38 -13.23 -10.76
CA VAL A 149 3.51 -13.11 -9.84
C VAL A 149 4.80 -13.36 -10.60
N VAL A 150 5.80 -12.51 -10.39
CA VAL A 150 7.15 -12.66 -10.97
C VAL A 150 8.18 -12.59 -9.86
N GLU A 151 8.99 -13.64 -9.74
CA GLU A 151 10.17 -13.65 -8.88
C GLU A 151 11.31 -12.90 -9.56
N PHE A 152 12.04 -12.11 -8.79
CA PHE A 152 13.21 -11.38 -9.27
C PHE A 152 14.45 -12.28 -9.22
N GLU A 153 15.38 -12.07 -10.16
CA GLU A 153 16.73 -12.58 -10.02
C GLU A 153 17.41 -11.91 -8.80
N GLU A 154 18.33 -12.60 -8.13
CA GLU A 154 18.98 -12.10 -6.91
C GLU A 154 19.64 -10.72 -7.10
N LYS A 155 20.14 -10.43 -8.30
CA LYS A 155 20.72 -9.11 -8.65
C LYS A 155 19.71 -7.96 -8.57
N ASP A 156 18.40 -8.25 -8.73
CA ASP A 156 17.31 -7.31 -8.79
C ASP A 156 16.56 -7.18 -7.45
N TRP A 157 16.93 -7.98 -6.45
CA TRP A 157 16.40 -7.86 -5.10
C TRP A 157 16.72 -6.50 -4.50
N PHE A 158 15.82 -5.97 -3.71
CA PHE A 158 16.07 -4.71 -3.01
C PHE A 158 15.60 -4.76 -1.54
N LEU A 159 16.32 -4.01 -0.70
CA LEU A 159 16.01 -3.82 0.70
C LEU A 159 15.15 -2.58 0.87
N SER A 160 14.02 -2.70 1.55
CA SER A 160 13.17 -1.57 1.90
C SER A 160 13.59 -0.98 3.24
N LEU A 161 13.94 0.30 3.25
CA LEU A 161 14.38 1.03 4.43
C LEU A 161 13.30 1.98 4.92
N ILE A 162 12.95 1.90 6.20
CA ILE A 162 12.16 2.91 6.88
C ILE A 162 13.13 3.88 7.55
N HIS A 163 13.14 5.13 7.10
CA HIS A 163 13.75 6.21 7.85
C HIS A 163 12.69 6.80 8.80
N ILE A 164 12.70 6.38 10.06
CA ILE A 164 12.02 7.12 11.11
C ILE A 164 12.97 8.29 11.43
N SER A 165 12.72 9.46 10.84
CA SER A 165 13.31 10.68 11.35
C SER A 165 12.72 10.90 12.75
N GLU A 166 13.54 10.76 13.79
CA GLU A 166 13.15 11.20 15.12
C GLU A 166 12.70 12.67 15.03
N PRO A 167 11.58 13.04 15.68
CA PRO A 167 11.20 14.45 15.76
C PRO A 167 12.36 15.20 16.42
N THR A 168 12.96 16.13 15.70
CA THR A 168 13.93 17.06 16.23
C THR A 168 13.32 17.70 17.49
N ARG A 169 13.81 17.32 18.67
CA ARG A 169 13.52 18.06 19.90
C ARG A 169 14.04 19.46 19.67
N HIS A 170 13.14 20.40 19.41
CA HIS A 170 13.45 21.79 19.58
C HIS A 170 13.86 22.00 21.04
N ALA A 171 15.15 22.17 21.29
CA ALA A 171 15.64 22.64 22.55
C ALA A 171 15.00 24.01 22.78
N GLN A 172 14.06 24.07 23.71
CA GLN A 172 13.66 25.34 24.29
C GLN A 172 14.87 25.86 25.07
N ILE A 173 15.54 26.82 24.50
CA ILE A 173 16.51 27.66 25.25
C ILE A 173 15.64 28.67 26.00
N SER A 174 15.58 28.46 27.29
CA SER A 174 15.08 29.45 28.28
C SER A 174 16.05 30.61 28.45
#